data_5e7f58fb42acb590bb1f723fc4d9b4c3
#
_entry.id   5e7f58fb42acb590bb1f723fc4d9b4c3
#
_cell.length_a   1.000
_cell.length_b   1.000
_cell.length_c   1.000
_cell.angle_alpha   90.00
_cell.angle_beta   90.00
_cell.angle_gamma   90.00
#
_symmetry.space_group_name_H-M   'P 1'
#
loop_
_entity.id
_entity.type
_entity.pdbx_description
1 polymer ?
#
loop_
_entity_poly.entity_id
_entity_poly.type
_entity_poly.pdbx_seq_one_letter_code
_entity_poly.pdbx_strand_id
1 'polypeptide(L)'
;MIRDLAREFCEAEVTPHAEEWDRNGTYPRDAITKAHELGLLNVTIPEEYGGAGMSSVDEMIISEELSRGDPGFGTAAYHTMLASLPILTGGTEGQKAEYLGRVTAGK
;
A
#
# COMPACT_ATOMS: atom_id res chain seq x y z
N MET A 1 14.66 6.81 6.43
CA MET A 1 13.61 7.78 6.06
C MET A 1 12.29 7.10 5.74
N ILE A 2 12.12 6.42 4.63
CA ILE A 2 10.85 5.71 4.34
C ILE A 2 10.56 4.59 5.34
N ARG A 3 11.58 3.88 5.81
CA ARG A 3 11.47 2.87 6.86
C ARG A 3 10.92 3.45 8.17
N ASP A 4 11.42 4.60 8.58
CA ASP A 4 11.01 5.24 9.84
C ASP A 4 9.56 5.69 9.75
N LEU A 5 9.16 6.30 8.63
CA LEU A 5 7.77 6.70 8.39
C LEU A 5 6.82 5.49 8.43
N ALA A 6 7.17 4.40 7.74
CA ALA A 6 6.36 3.19 7.73
C ALA A 6 6.26 2.55 9.12
N ARG A 7 7.36 2.55 9.87
CA ARG A 7 7.41 2.05 11.25
C ARG A 7 6.55 2.87 12.19
N GLU A 8 6.72 4.18 12.20
CA GLU A 8 5.94 5.10 13.05
C GLU A 8 4.45 4.98 12.76
N PHE A 9 4.07 4.96 11.49
CA PHE A 9 2.69 4.72 11.08
C PHE A 9 2.18 3.38 11.63
N CYS A 10 2.94 2.32 11.45
CA CYS A 10 2.55 0.97 11.87
C CYS A 10 2.35 0.87 13.39
N GLU A 11 3.26 1.46 14.16
CA GLU A 11 3.19 1.47 15.63
C GLU A 11 2.00 2.29 16.15
N ALA A 12 1.64 3.37 15.46
CA ALA A 12 0.52 4.24 15.85
C ALA A 12 -0.85 3.73 15.40
N GLU A 13 -0.96 3.24 14.17
CA GLU A 13 -2.26 3.02 13.52
C GLU A 13 -2.58 1.54 13.25
N VAL A 14 -1.61 0.64 13.33
CA VAL A 14 -1.80 -0.78 12.99
C VAL A 14 -1.69 -1.66 14.23
N THR A 15 -0.52 -1.65 14.88
CA THR A 15 -0.21 -2.54 16.00
C THR A 15 -1.24 -2.49 17.13
N PRO A 16 -1.76 -1.31 17.55
CA PRO A 16 -2.77 -1.25 18.62
C PRO A 16 -4.10 -1.90 18.28
N HIS A 17 -4.41 -2.07 16.99
CA HIS A 17 -5.70 -2.58 16.50
C HIS A 17 -5.63 -3.99 15.92
N ALA A 18 -4.43 -4.54 15.72
CA ALA A 18 -4.22 -5.81 15.02
C ALA A 18 -5.02 -6.98 15.62
N GLU A 19 -5.01 -7.13 16.93
CA GLU A 19 -5.73 -8.21 17.62
C GLU A 19 -7.25 -8.10 17.45
N GLU A 20 -7.79 -6.88 17.51
CA GLU A 20 -9.22 -6.63 17.32
C GLU A 20 -9.66 -6.93 15.88
N TRP A 21 -8.89 -6.49 14.91
CA TRP A 21 -9.16 -6.77 13.50
C TRP A 21 -9.16 -8.26 13.19
N ASP A 22 -8.18 -8.99 13.72
CA ASP A 22 -8.09 -10.44 13.55
C ASP A 22 -9.27 -11.15 14.19
N ARG A 23 -9.59 -10.80 15.44
CA ARG A 23 -10.70 -11.40 16.19
C ARG A 23 -12.05 -11.20 15.51
N ASN A 24 -12.30 -10.03 14.98
CA ASN A 24 -13.59 -9.64 14.41
C ASN A 24 -13.67 -9.81 12.89
N GLY A 25 -12.58 -10.19 12.22
CA GLY A 25 -12.53 -10.25 10.76
C GLY A 25 -12.75 -8.89 10.08
N THR A 26 -12.33 -7.81 10.74
CA THR A 26 -12.56 -6.43 10.28
C THR A 26 -11.53 -6.03 9.22
N TYR A 27 -11.98 -5.53 8.07
CA TYR A 27 -11.10 -4.92 7.09
C TYR A 27 -10.66 -3.52 7.56
N PRO A 28 -9.35 -3.23 7.68
CA PRO A 28 -8.82 -2.02 8.30
C PRO A 28 -8.86 -0.80 7.35
N ARG A 29 -10.04 -0.43 6.87
CA ARG A 29 -10.22 0.61 5.83
C ARG A 29 -9.60 1.96 6.21
N ASP A 30 -9.83 2.42 7.42
CA ASP A 30 -9.34 3.74 7.85
C ASP A 30 -7.81 3.78 7.91
N ALA A 31 -7.17 2.72 8.39
CA ALA A 31 -5.71 2.62 8.40
C ALA A 31 -5.14 2.51 6.98
N ILE A 32 -5.82 1.78 6.07
CA ILE A 32 -5.44 1.73 4.65
C ILE A 32 -5.53 3.13 4.02
N THR A 33 -6.59 3.88 4.30
CA THR A 33 -6.74 5.26 3.79
C THR A 33 -5.62 6.16 4.29
N LYS A 34 -5.30 6.10 5.58
CA LYS A 34 -4.18 6.86 6.16
C LYS A 34 -2.82 6.47 5.55
N ALA A 35 -2.58 5.18 5.36
CA ALA A 35 -1.36 4.70 4.71
C ALA A 35 -1.23 5.24 3.27
N HIS A 36 -2.35 5.29 2.55
CA HIS A 36 -2.39 5.88 1.21
C HIS A 36 -2.07 7.39 1.25
N GLU A 37 -2.70 8.15 2.15
CA GLU A 37 -2.46 9.59 2.32
C GLU A 37 -1.01 9.91 2.67
N LEU A 38 -0.34 9.03 3.41
CA LEU A 38 1.09 9.14 3.74
C LEU A 38 2.02 8.69 2.61
N GLY A 39 1.48 8.21 1.49
CA GLY A 39 2.29 7.73 0.36
C GLY A 39 3.01 6.41 0.63
N LEU A 40 2.45 5.55 1.47
CA LEU A 40 3.02 4.23 1.81
C LEU A 40 2.49 3.10 0.94
N LEU A 41 1.52 3.36 0.06
CA LEU A 41 0.91 2.36 -0.80
C LEU A 41 1.19 2.62 -2.27
N ASN A 42 1.30 1.53 -3.05
CA ASN A 42 1.45 1.59 -4.52
C ASN A 42 2.65 2.44 -4.98
N VAL A 43 3.71 2.44 -4.19
CA VAL A 43 4.86 3.34 -4.35
C VAL A 43 5.67 3.10 -5.62
N THR A 44 5.59 1.90 -6.21
CA THR A 44 6.32 1.53 -7.43
C THR A 44 5.58 1.89 -8.72
N ILE A 45 4.33 2.35 -8.63
CA ILE A 45 3.61 2.84 -9.81
C ILE A 45 4.32 4.10 -10.32
N PRO A 46 4.61 4.18 -11.64
CA PRO A 46 5.29 5.34 -12.23
C PRO A 46 4.56 6.67 -12.01
N GLU A 47 5.31 7.74 -11.93
CA GLU A 47 4.78 9.10 -11.76
C GLU A 47 3.80 9.51 -12.85
N GLU A 48 4.00 9.05 -14.08
CA GLU A 48 3.10 9.31 -15.21
C GLU A 48 1.66 8.81 -15.00
N TYR A 49 1.48 7.82 -14.09
CA TYR A 49 0.16 7.30 -13.68
C TYR A 49 -0.26 7.76 -12.28
N GLY A 50 0.42 8.76 -11.74
CA GLY A 50 0.13 9.33 -10.42
C GLY A 50 0.81 8.63 -9.24
N GLY A 51 1.70 7.67 -9.49
CA GLY A 51 2.47 6.97 -8.47
C GLY A 51 3.71 7.74 -8.02
N ALA A 52 4.45 7.18 -7.08
CA ALA A 52 5.68 7.78 -6.56
C ALA A 52 6.94 7.38 -7.35
N GLY A 53 6.86 6.39 -8.23
CA GLY A 53 7.99 5.91 -9.03
C GLY A 53 9.15 5.39 -8.20
N MET A 54 8.89 4.91 -6.99
CA MET A 54 9.91 4.36 -6.09
C MET A 54 10.41 3.00 -6.57
N SER A 55 11.53 2.56 -6.01
CA SER A 55 12.11 1.25 -6.32
C SER A 55 11.35 0.11 -5.62
N SER A 56 11.51 -1.11 -6.15
CA SER A 56 11.01 -2.32 -5.49
C SER A 56 11.64 -2.53 -4.11
N VAL A 57 12.86 -2.04 -3.89
CA VAL A 57 13.51 -2.10 -2.57
C VAL A 57 12.77 -1.24 -1.55
N ASP A 58 12.37 -0.03 -1.94
CA ASP A 58 11.57 0.85 -1.08
C ASP A 58 10.23 0.21 -0.72
N GLU A 59 9.57 -0.40 -1.71
CA GLU A 59 8.32 -1.13 -1.49
C GLU A 59 8.49 -2.31 -0.53
N MET A 60 9.57 -3.07 -0.66
CA MET A 60 9.87 -4.18 0.25
C MET A 60 10.12 -3.67 1.69
N ILE A 61 10.82 -2.56 1.85
CA ILE A 61 11.06 -1.94 3.16
C ILE A 61 9.74 -1.54 3.81
N ILE A 62 8.85 -0.89 3.07
CA ILE A 62 7.52 -0.52 3.57
C ILE A 62 6.72 -1.76 3.96
N SER A 63 6.67 -2.75 3.07
CA SER A 63 5.93 -4.00 3.29
C SER A 63 6.43 -4.75 4.52
N GLU A 64 7.74 -4.79 4.75
CA GLU A 64 8.36 -5.40 5.93
C GLU A 64 7.87 -4.71 7.23
N GLU A 65 7.89 -3.38 7.26
CA GLU A 65 7.48 -2.64 8.46
C GLU A 65 5.97 -2.77 8.72
N LEU A 66 5.14 -2.69 7.69
CA LEU A 66 3.68 -2.87 7.83
C LEU A 66 3.33 -4.28 8.30
N SER A 67 3.99 -5.29 7.74
CA SER A 67 3.76 -6.70 8.11
C SER A 67 4.33 -7.04 9.49
N ARG A 68 5.36 -6.34 9.94
CA ARG A 68 5.90 -6.48 11.30
C ARG A 68 4.86 -6.12 12.36
N GLY A 69 4.05 -5.11 12.11
CA GLY A 69 2.97 -4.71 12.99
C GLY A 69 1.77 -5.66 12.97
N ASP A 70 1.36 -6.04 11.75
CA ASP A 70 0.30 -7.03 11.51
C ASP A 70 0.44 -7.58 10.08
N PRO A 71 0.73 -8.88 9.93
CA PRO A 71 0.81 -9.51 8.60
C PRO A 71 -0.49 -9.42 7.80
N GLY A 72 -1.63 -9.45 8.46
CA GLY A 72 -2.94 -9.26 7.82
C GLY A 72 -3.10 -7.88 7.23
N PHE A 73 -2.71 -6.85 7.97
CA PHE A 73 -2.67 -5.48 7.45
C PHE A 73 -1.68 -5.34 6.30
N GLY A 74 -0.48 -5.90 6.44
CA GLY A 74 0.53 -5.87 5.37
C GLY A 74 0.00 -6.47 4.07
N THR A 75 -0.71 -7.60 4.15
CA THR A 75 -1.36 -8.22 2.99
C THR A 75 -2.46 -7.33 2.40
N ALA A 76 -3.32 -6.76 3.23
CA ALA A 76 -4.40 -5.86 2.78
C ALA A 76 -3.85 -4.60 2.10
N ALA A 77 -2.78 -4.03 2.66
CA ALA A 77 -2.11 -2.85 2.11
C ALA A 77 -1.44 -3.13 0.75
N TYR A 78 -0.84 -4.31 0.59
CA TYR A 78 -0.12 -4.71 -0.61
C TYR A 78 -1.05 -5.18 -1.75
N HIS A 79 -2.30 -5.44 -1.46
CA HIS A 79 -3.25 -6.08 -2.38
C HIS A 79 -3.43 -5.29 -3.70
N THR A 80 -3.55 -3.97 -3.61
CA THR A 80 -3.73 -3.13 -4.80
C THR A 80 -2.49 -3.13 -5.70
N MET A 81 -1.29 -3.21 -5.13
CA MET A 81 -0.06 -3.32 -5.91
C MET A 81 0.01 -4.66 -6.64
N LEU A 82 -0.36 -5.73 -5.96
CA LEU A 82 -0.42 -7.07 -6.56
C LEU A 82 -1.37 -7.11 -7.77
N ALA A 83 -2.51 -6.42 -7.69
CA ALA A 83 -3.45 -6.29 -8.79
C ALA A 83 -2.95 -5.35 -9.90
N SER A 84 -2.20 -4.32 -9.54
CA SER A 84 -1.68 -3.31 -10.48
C SER A 84 -0.50 -3.80 -11.31
N LEU A 85 0.30 -4.72 -10.79
CA LEU A 85 1.50 -5.20 -11.47
C LEU A 85 1.23 -5.84 -12.84
N PRO A 86 0.24 -6.72 -13.01
CA PRO A 86 -0.11 -7.24 -14.34
C PRO A 86 -0.55 -6.17 -15.33
N ILE A 87 -1.25 -5.14 -14.85
CA ILE A 87 -1.68 -4.01 -15.69
C ILE A 87 -0.46 -3.21 -16.13
N LEU A 88 0.46 -2.94 -15.22
CA LEU A 88 1.69 -2.21 -15.50
C LEU A 88 2.59 -2.94 -16.51
N THR A 89 2.66 -4.26 -16.42
CA THR A 89 3.54 -5.08 -17.27
C THR A 89 2.90 -5.49 -18.60
N GLY A 90 1.60 -5.69 -18.66
CA GLY A 90 0.90 -6.23 -19.83
C GLY A 90 -0.28 -5.41 -20.35
N GLY A 91 -0.66 -4.32 -19.69
CA GLY A 91 -1.75 -3.47 -20.10
C GLY A 91 -1.41 -2.56 -21.28
N THR A 92 -2.45 -2.09 -21.98
CA THR A 92 -2.32 -1.01 -22.97
C THR A 92 -2.11 0.33 -22.25
N GLU A 93 -1.63 1.35 -22.96
CA GLU A 93 -1.48 2.70 -22.39
C GLU A 93 -2.80 3.25 -21.82
N GLY A 94 -3.92 3.01 -22.51
CA GLY A 94 -5.23 3.41 -22.02
C GLY A 94 -5.64 2.69 -20.73
N GLN A 95 -5.39 1.39 -20.64
CA GLN A 95 -5.66 0.61 -19.43
C GLN A 95 -4.78 1.05 -18.26
N LYS A 96 -3.50 1.28 -18.50
CA LYS A 96 -2.58 1.79 -17.48
C LYS A 96 -3.04 3.15 -16.96
N ALA A 97 -3.34 4.10 -17.85
CA ALA A 97 -3.81 5.43 -17.48
C ALA A 97 -5.09 5.37 -16.64
N GLU A 98 -6.05 4.55 -17.04
CA GLU A 98 -7.33 4.42 -16.34
C GLU A 98 -7.17 3.73 -14.98
N TYR A 99 -6.68 2.50 -14.97
CA TYR A 99 -6.69 1.68 -13.74
C TYR A 99 -5.62 2.07 -12.74
N LEU A 100 -4.39 2.33 -13.19
CA LEU A 100 -3.33 2.78 -12.29
C LEU A 100 -3.62 4.18 -11.76
N GLY A 101 -4.19 5.06 -12.58
CA GLY A 101 -4.62 6.40 -12.16
C GLY A 101 -5.70 6.36 -11.07
N ARG A 102 -6.64 5.42 -11.14
CA ARG A 102 -7.66 5.23 -10.09
C ARG A 102 -7.04 4.72 -8.79
N VAL A 103 -6.16 3.74 -8.87
CA VAL A 103 -5.47 3.17 -7.71
C VAL A 103 -4.64 4.23 -6.99
N THR A 104 -3.87 5.02 -7.72
CA THR A 104 -3.05 6.09 -7.13
C THR A 104 -3.87 7.24 -6.55
N ALA A 105 -5.10 7.44 -7.05
CA ALA A 105 -6.05 8.39 -6.47
C ALA A 105 -6.83 7.84 -5.24
N GLY A 106 -6.52 6.63 -4.79
CA GLY A 106 -7.18 6.02 -3.64
C GLY A 106 -8.62 5.51 -3.92
N LYS A 107 -8.89 5.10 -5.16
CA LYS A 107 -10.23 4.66 -5.60
C LYS A 107 -10.27 3.19 -5.95
#